data_76770d807e7f31742ea9b33e0ed2b13d
#
_entry.id   76770d807e7f31742ea9b33e0ed2b13d
#
_cell.length_a   1.000
_cell.length_b   1.000
_cell.length_c   1.000
_cell.angle_alpha   90.00
_cell.angle_beta   90.00
_cell.angle_gamma   90.00
#
_symmetry.space_group_name_H-M   'P 1'
#
loop_
_entity.id
_entity.type
_entity.pdbx_description
1 polymer ?
#
loop_
_entity_poly.entity_id
_entity_poly.type
_entity_poly.pdbx_seq_one_letter_code
_entity_poly.pdbx_strand_id
1 'polypeptide(L)'
;MIDLIEIIFGIVAFTLIVNMMIFVILFARTKLVSTGDVTVEINGDPEKTITVPAGGKLLQTLAEQDLFLSSACGGGGTCAQCKCQVFDGGGSILATEEAHFNNREKKDFWRLSCQVPVKSDMKITIPDEVFGAKKWETTVKSNENVATFIKELILELPEGEAVGFDAGGYVQMEIPAYELSLIHISEPTRR
;
A
#
# COMPACT_ATOMS: atom_id res chain seq x y z
N MET A 1 -5.21 31.21 46.45
CA MET A 1 -4.37 30.01 46.54
C MET A 1 -5.22 28.85 46.03
N ILE A 2 -4.81 28.19 45.01
CA ILE A 2 -5.52 26.97 44.56
C ILE A 2 -5.21 25.91 45.61
N ASP A 3 -6.23 25.33 46.21
CA ASP A 3 -6.04 24.31 47.25
C ASP A 3 -5.46 23.02 46.62
N LEU A 4 -4.55 22.38 47.34
CA LEU A 4 -3.94 21.12 46.91
C LEU A 4 -4.97 20.06 46.50
N ILE A 5 -6.13 20.11 47.19
CA ILE A 5 -7.29 19.24 46.95
C ILE A 5 -7.88 19.48 45.54
N GLU A 6 -7.99 20.73 45.10
CA GLU A 6 -8.50 21.09 43.77
C GLU A 6 -7.57 20.61 42.66
N ILE A 7 -6.23 20.71 42.89
CA ILE A 7 -5.22 20.22 41.93
C ILE A 7 -5.30 18.69 41.81
N ILE A 8 -5.38 17.98 42.96
CA ILE A 8 -5.49 16.53 42.97
C ILE A 8 -6.78 16.09 42.27
N PHE A 9 -7.90 16.73 42.58
CA PHE A 9 -9.19 16.43 41.92
C PHE A 9 -9.13 16.67 40.42
N GLY A 10 -8.52 17.75 39.98
CA GLY A 10 -8.31 18.04 38.56
C GLY A 10 -7.46 16.97 37.85
N ILE A 11 -6.34 16.55 38.45
CA ILE A 11 -5.49 15.50 37.91
C ILE A 11 -6.24 14.16 37.81
N VAL A 12 -6.95 13.78 38.86
CA VAL A 12 -7.73 12.54 38.87
C VAL A 12 -8.84 12.58 37.82
N ALA A 13 -9.60 13.67 37.75
CA ALA A 13 -10.68 13.83 36.77
C ALA A 13 -10.12 13.76 35.33
N PHE A 14 -9.05 14.48 35.05
CA PHE A 14 -8.40 14.45 33.74
C PHE A 14 -7.92 13.05 33.36
N THR A 15 -7.26 12.36 34.31
CA THR A 15 -6.75 10.98 34.08
C THR A 15 -7.89 10.01 33.80
N LEU A 16 -9.01 10.14 34.53
CA LEU A 16 -10.20 9.31 34.30
C LEU A 16 -10.81 9.55 32.91
N ILE A 17 -10.93 10.81 32.50
CA ILE A 17 -11.46 11.15 31.17
C ILE A 17 -10.58 10.56 30.07
N VAL A 18 -9.25 10.72 30.17
CA VAL A 18 -8.31 10.18 29.18
C VAL A 18 -8.39 8.64 29.11
N ASN A 19 -8.40 7.97 30.27
CA ASN A 19 -8.53 6.52 30.30
C ASN A 19 -9.87 6.04 29.73
N MET A 20 -10.96 6.75 30.03
CA MET A 20 -12.28 6.45 29.46
C MET A 20 -12.27 6.60 27.93
N MET A 21 -11.66 7.64 27.39
CA MET A 21 -11.53 7.83 25.95
C MET A 21 -10.70 6.71 25.31
N ILE A 22 -9.58 6.34 25.92
CA ILE A 22 -8.75 5.22 25.44
C ILE A 22 -9.56 3.92 25.42
N PHE A 23 -10.29 3.64 26.49
CA PHE A 23 -11.15 2.46 26.59
C PHE A 23 -12.21 2.44 25.48
N VAL A 24 -12.89 3.56 25.24
CA VAL A 24 -13.89 3.69 24.16
C VAL A 24 -13.27 3.44 22.79
N ILE A 25 -12.08 4.01 22.52
CA ILE A 25 -11.38 3.82 21.26
C ILE A 25 -10.97 2.34 21.07
N LEU A 26 -10.39 1.71 22.10
CA LEU A 26 -10.01 0.32 22.04
C LEU A 26 -11.22 -0.60 21.86
N PHE A 27 -12.30 -0.34 22.58
CA PHE A 27 -13.55 -1.08 22.43
C PHE A 27 -14.15 -0.92 21.02
N ALA A 28 -14.20 0.32 20.52
CA ALA A 28 -14.64 0.57 19.14
C ALA A 28 -13.77 -0.16 18.12
N ARG A 29 -12.44 -0.16 18.32
CA ARG A 29 -11.50 -0.88 17.46
C ARG A 29 -11.80 -2.37 17.39
N THR A 30 -12.07 -3.02 18.53
CA THR A 30 -12.40 -4.47 18.57
C THR A 30 -13.69 -4.83 17.82
N LYS A 31 -14.60 -3.86 17.66
CA LYS A 31 -15.88 -4.07 16.98
C LYS A 31 -15.88 -3.63 15.51
N LEU A 32 -15.08 -2.63 15.18
CA LEU A 32 -15.09 -2.00 13.86
C LEU A 32 -13.96 -2.48 12.94
N VAL A 33 -12.85 -2.93 13.52
CA VAL A 33 -11.73 -3.44 12.75
C VAL A 33 -11.88 -4.94 12.58
N SER A 34 -11.97 -5.39 11.33
CA SER A 34 -11.92 -6.83 11.02
C SER A 34 -10.57 -7.38 11.47
N THR A 35 -10.62 -8.38 12.33
CA THR A 35 -9.45 -9.12 12.82
C THR A 35 -9.62 -10.58 12.44
N GLY A 36 -8.55 -11.19 11.94
CA GLY A 36 -8.54 -12.58 11.50
C GLY A 36 -8.01 -12.68 10.07
N ASP A 37 -7.95 -13.91 9.60
CA ASP A 37 -7.53 -14.20 8.24
C ASP A 37 -8.73 -14.14 7.30
N VAL A 38 -8.50 -13.65 6.10
CA VAL A 38 -9.48 -13.59 5.01
C VAL A 38 -8.92 -14.34 3.81
N THR A 39 -9.82 -14.92 3.05
CA THR A 39 -9.49 -15.67 1.83
C THR A 39 -9.71 -14.78 0.62
N VAL A 40 -8.69 -14.68 -0.23
CA VAL A 40 -8.75 -13.95 -1.51
C VAL A 40 -8.66 -14.97 -2.64
N GLU A 41 -9.78 -15.20 -3.32
CA GLU A 41 -9.87 -16.05 -4.52
C GLU A 41 -9.45 -15.23 -5.73
N ILE A 42 -8.43 -15.69 -6.47
CA ILE A 42 -7.84 -14.96 -7.59
C ILE A 42 -8.17 -15.70 -8.90
N ASN A 43 -8.75 -14.97 -9.86
CA ASN A 43 -9.10 -15.44 -11.19
C ASN A 43 -10.01 -16.70 -11.21
N GLY A 44 -10.72 -16.97 -10.10
CA GLY A 44 -11.57 -18.16 -9.97
C GLY A 44 -10.79 -19.48 -9.89
N ASP A 45 -9.50 -19.42 -9.62
CA ASP A 45 -8.60 -20.56 -9.54
C ASP A 45 -8.36 -20.94 -8.08
N PRO A 46 -8.79 -22.12 -7.62
CA PRO A 46 -8.56 -22.57 -6.25
C PRO A 46 -7.06 -22.66 -5.87
N GLU A 47 -6.18 -22.94 -6.85
CA GLU A 47 -4.73 -23.04 -6.60
C GLU A 47 -4.08 -21.66 -6.37
N LYS A 48 -4.73 -20.59 -6.86
CA LYS A 48 -4.26 -19.20 -6.67
C LYS A 48 -4.95 -18.51 -5.49
N THR A 49 -5.71 -19.24 -4.70
CA THR A 49 -6.38 -18.70 -3.52
C THR A 49 -5.37 -18.48 -2.39
N ILE A 50 -5.33 -17.28 -1.86
CA ILE A 50 -4.43 -16.89 -0.78
C ILE A 50 -5.19 -16.59 0.50
N THR A 51 -4.60 -16.88 1.64
CA THR A 51 -5.13 -16.51 2.96
C THR A 51 -4.22 -15.46 3.58
N VAL A 52 -4.79 -14.30 3.90
CA VAL A 52 -4.04 -13.11 4.32
C VAL A 52 -4.72 -12.46 5.53
N PRO A 53 -3.97 -11.76 6.40
CA PRO A 53 -4.57 -11.05 7.52
C PRO A 53 -5.45 -9.89 7.04
N ALA A 54 -6.61 -9.73 7.67
CA ALA A 54 -7.49 -8.60 7.42
C ALA A 54 -6.87 -7.28 7.88
N GLY A 55 -7.20 -6.17 7.20
CA GLY A 55 -6.87 -4.82 7.65
C GLY A 55 -5.95 -4.03 6.71
N GLY A 56 -5.29 -4.68 5.76
CA GLY A 56 -4.45 -4.03 4.75
C GLY A 56 -5.24 -3.45 3.56
N LYS A 57 -4.51 -2.87 2.62
CA LYS A 57 -5.02 -2.53 1.29
C LYS A 57 -4.69 -3.65 0.32
N LEU A 58 -5.61 -3.96 -0.59
CA LEU A 58 -5.47 -5.08 -1.52
C LEU A 58 -4.15 -5.05 -2.31
N LEU A 59 -3.73 -3.87 -2.79
CA LEU A 59 -2.46 -3.71 -3.51
C LEU A 59 -1.26 -4.20 -2.68
N GLN A 60 -1.17 -3.76 -1.44
CA GLN A 60 -0.07 -4.12 -0.54
C GLN A 60 -0.15 -5.60 -0.14
N THR A 61 -1.35 -6.07 0.18
CA THR A 61 -1.59 -7.46 0.55
C THR A 61 -1.20 -8.43 -0.57
N LEU A 62 -1.48 -8.08 -1.83
CA LEU A 62 -1.05 -8.86 -2.99
C LEU A 62 0.47 -8.81 -3.17
N ALA A 63 1.09 -7.65 -2.98
CA ALA A 63 2.55 -7.50 -3.08
C ALA A 63 3.29 -8.32 -2.01
N GLU A 64 2.73 -8.47 -0.81
CA GLU A 64 3.25 -9.36 0.26
C GLU A 64 3.18 -10.86 -0.10
N GLN A 65 2.39 -11.19 -1.12
CA GLN A 65 2.27 -12.55 -1.69
C GLN A 65 2.94 -12.68 -3.05
N ASP A 66 3.93 -11.81 -3.35
CA ASP A 66 4.67 -11.76 -4.62
C ASP A 66 3.80 -11.52 -5.87
N LEU A 67 2.60 -10.95 -5.70
CA LEU A 67 1.69 -10.57 -6.78
C LEU A 67 1.73 -9.05 -6.97
N PHE A 68 2.55 -8.60 -7.91
CA PHE A 68 2.85 -7.18 -8.10
C PHE A 68 1.97 -6.53 -9.16
N LEU A 69 0.91 -5.83 -8.73
CA LEU A 69 0.14 -4.97 -9.62
C LEU A 69 0.87 -3.64 -9.85
N SER A 70 0.77 -3.16 -11.07
CA SER A 70 1.32 -1.86 -11.49
C SER A 70 0.83 -0.73 -10.61
N SER A 71 1.73 0.11 -10.10
CA SER A 71 1.34 1.27 -9.29
C SER A 71 2.40 2.38 -9.34
N ALA A 72 2.39 3.21 -10.38
CA ALA A 72 3.35 4.32 -10.51
C ALA A 72 3.22 5.39 -9.40
N CYS A 73 2.06 5.49 -8.74
CA CYS A 73 1.85 6.44 -7.64
C CYS A 73 2.16 5.85 -6.25
N GLY A 74 2.70 4.62 -6.17
CA GLY A 74 2.98 3.97 -4.89
C GLY A 74 1.73 3.72 -4.03
N GLY A 75 0.56 3.54 -4.64
CA GLY A 75 -0.69 3.29 -3.91
C GLY A 75 -1.50 4.55 -3.55
N GLY A 76 -1.10 5.73 -4.06
CA GLY A 76 -1.77 7.00 -3.79
C GLY A 76 -3.13 7.19 -4.47
N GLY A 77 -3.57 6.26 -5.32
CA GLY A 77 -4.89 6.32 -5.98
C GLY A 77 -4.99 7.29 -7.15
N THR A 78 -3.86 7.80 -7.68
CA THR A 78 -3.85 8.86 -8.70
C THR A 78 -3.50 8.40 -10.10
N CYS A 79 -2.72 7.30 -10.26
CA CYS A 79 -2.26 6.83 -11.58
C CYS A 79 -3.23 5.87 -12.26
N ALA A 80 -4.19 5.31 -11.53
CA ALA A 80 -5.16 4.32 -12.01
C ALA A 80 -4.56 3.05 -12.67
N GLN A 81 -3.30 2.73 -12.40
CA GLN A 81 -2.64 1.56 -12.99
C GLN A 81 -2.95 0.26 -12.24
N CYS A 82 -3.24 0.35 -10.95
CA CYS A 82 -3.54 -0.80 -10.10
C CYS A 82 -4.99 -1.29 -10.24
N LYS A 83 -5.54 -1.24 -11.45
CA LYS A 83 -6.90 -1.71 -11.74
C LYS A 83 -7.01 -3.22 -11.62
N CYS A 84 -8.03 -3.66 -10.93
CA CYS A 84 -8.44 -5.06 -10.85
C CYS A 84 -9.97 -5.14 -10.77
N GLN A 85 -10.55 -6.29 -11.06
CA GLN A 85 -11.97 -6.49 -10.83
C GLN A 85 -12.15 -7.11 -9.44
N VAL A 86 -13.09 -6.58 -8.67
CA VAL A 86 -13.42 -7.08 -7.33
C VAL A 86 -14.91 -7.39 -7.28
N PHE A 87 -15.24 -8.67 -7.40
CA PHE A 87 -16.62 -9.12 -7.49
C PHE A 87 -17.28 -9.20 -6.12
N ASP A 88 -16.51 -9.55 -5.07
CA ASP A 88 -17.00 -9.70 -3.71
C ASP A 88 -15.99 -9.20 -2.70
N GLY A 89 -16.45 -8.78 -1.52
CA GLY A 89 -15.59 -8.34 -0.40
C GLY A 89 -14.98 -6.94 -0.52
N GLY A 90 -15.07 -6.29 -1.68
CA GLY A 90 -14.45 -4.98 -1.93
C GLY A 90 -15.19 -3.77 -1.39
N GLY A 91 -16.44 -3.94 -0.94
CA GLY A 91 -17.30 -2.85 -0.53
C GLY A 91 -17.70 -1.91 -1.68
N SER A 92 -18.28 -0.76 -1.36
CA SER A 92 -18.68 0.25 -2.37
C SER A 92 -17.46 0.97 -2.95
N ILE A 93 -17.60 1.43 -4.20
CA ILE A 93 -16.60 2.28 -4.84
C ILE A 93 -16.44 3.58 -4.06
N LEU A 94 -15.19 4.01 -3.87
CA LEU A 94 -14.89 5.24 -3.14
C LEU A 94 -14.93 6.45 -4.08
N ALA A 95 -15.24 7.61 -3.55
CA ALA A 95 -15.23 8.87 -4.32
C ALA A 95 -13.86 9.15 -4.97
N THR A 96 -12.77 8.71 -4.33
CA THR A 96 -11.40 8.79 -4.86
C THR A 96 -11.15 7.90 -6.07
N GLU A 97 -11.92 6.82 -6.23
CA GLU A 97 -11.82 5.90 -7.35
C GLU A 97 -12.74 6.30 -8.51
N GLU A 98 -13.86 6.95 -8.21
CA GLU A 98 -14.92 7.22 -9.18
C GLU A 98 -14.46 7.98 -10.41
N ALA A 99 -13.51 8.91 -10.24
CA ALA A 99 -12.97 9.71 -11.32
C ALA A 99 -12.14 8.90 -12.35
N HIS A 100 -11.70 7.70 -11.98
CA HIS A 100 -10.85 6.86 -12.82
C HIS A 100 -11.61 5.79 -13.61
N PHE A 101 -12.92 5.69 -13.40
CA PHE A 101 -13.76 4.66 -14.01
C PHE A 101 -14.96 5.26 -14.74
N ASN A 102 -15.20 4.77 -15.95
CA ASN A 102 -16.42 5.05 -16.65
C ASN A 102 -17.58 4.19 -16.13
N ASN A 103 -18.81 4.49 -16.55
CA ASN A 103 -20.00 3.79 -16.05
C ASN A 103 -20.03 2.29 -16.41
N ARG A 104 -19.33 1.87 -17.46
CA ARG A 104 -19.21 0.47 -17.86
C ARG A 104 -18.25 -0.25 -16.92
N GLU A 105 -17.05 0.31 -16.70
CA GLU A 105 -16.08 -0.26 -15.79
C GLU A 105 -16.63 -0.39 -14.36
N LYS A 106 -17.42 0.59 -13.89
CA LYS A 106 -18.09 0.50 -12.58
C LYS A 106 -19.08 -0.68 -12.50
N LYS A 107 -19.79 -0.96 -13.59
CA LYS A 107 -20.71 -2.11 -13.68
C LYS A 107 -19.96 -3.44 -13.77
N ASP A 108 -18.79 -3.43 -14.39
CA ASP A 108 -17.91 -4.59 -14.56
C ASP A 108 -17.00 -4.80 -13.33
N PHE A 109 -17.34 -4.20 -12.18
CA PHE A 109 -16.65 -4.35 -10.89
C PHE A 109 -15.18 -3.93 -10.86
N TRP A 110 -14.78 -3.02 -11.76
CA TRP A 110 -13.43 -2.48 -11.74
C TRP A 110 -13.19 -1.59 -10.53
N ARG A 111 -12.05 -1.80 -9.84
CA ARG A 111 -11.62 -1.06 -8.66
C ARG A 111 -10.12 -0.75 -8.74
N LEU A 112 -9.68 0.21 -7.94
CA LEU A 112 -8.26 0.43 -7.68
C LEU A 112 -7.83 -0.39 -6.48
N SER A 113 -6.98 -1.40 -6.67
CA SER A 113 -6.53 -2.28 -5.59
C SER A 113 -5.88 -1.52 -4.42
N CYS A 114 -5.24 -0.37 -4.70
CA CYS A 114 -4.68 0.49 -3.65
C CYS A 114 -5.74 1.21 -2.78
N GLN A 115 -6.99 1.26 -3.21
CA GLN A 115 -8.08 1.86 -2.44
C GLN A 115 -8.97 0.82 -1.76
N VAL A 116 -8.98 -0.41 -2.23
CA VAL A 116 -9.81 -1.51 -1.70
C VAL A 116 -9.22 -2.02 -0.38
N PRO A 117 -9.95 -1.94 0.75
CA PRO A 117 -9.53 -2.53 2.00
C PRO A 117 -9.83 -4.02 2.05
N VAL A 118 -8.93 -4.84 2.54
CA VAL A 118 -9.11 -6.27 2.78
C VAL A 118 -9.78 -6.46 4.14
N LYS A 119 -11.08 -6.72 4.17
CA LYS A 119 -11.86 -6.82 5.41
C LYS A 119 -12.64 -8.13 5.57
N SER A 120 -12.93 -8.79 4.49
CA SER A 120 -13.69 -10.05 4.41
C SER A 120 -13.18 -10.86 3.24
N ASP A 121 -13.64 -12.08 3.10
CA ASP A 121 -13.32 -12.91 1.94
C ASP A 121 -13.64 -12.17 0.65
N MET A 122 -12.75 -12.31 -0.33
CA MET A 122 -12.79 -11.55 -1.57
C MET A 122 -12.68 -12.46 -2.78
N LYS A 123 -13.34 -12.03 -3.87
CA LYS A 123 -13.16 -12.62 -5.20
C LYS A 123 -12.66 -11.55 -6.15
N ILE A 124 -11.47 -11.75 -6.69
CA ILE A 124 -10.82 -10.78 -7.55
C ILE A 124 -10.38 -11.40 -8.88
N THR A 125 -10.29 -10.55 -9.89
CA THR A 125 -9.58 -10.87 -11.13
C THR A 125 -8.50 -9.83 -11.38
N ILE A 126 -7.29 -10.33 -11.56
CA ILE A 126 -6.10 -9.54 -11.88
C ILE A 126 -5.53 -9.98 -13.23
N PRO A 127 -4.81 -9.09 -13.95
CA PRO A 127 -4.18 -9.44 -15.22
C PRO A 127 -3.17 -10.59 -15.08
N ASP A 128 -3.11 -11.46 -16.08
CA ASP A 128 -2.22 -12.62 -16.04
C ASP A 128 -0.74 -12.26 -16.04
N GLU A 129 -0.39 -11.09 -16.55
CA GLU A 129 0.97 -10.54 -16.53
C GLU A 129 1.54 -10.38 -15.11
N VAL A 130 0.67 -10.24 -14.12
CA VAL A 130 1.06 -10.11 -12.70
C VAL A 130 1.76 -11.38 -12.20
N PHE A 131 1.36 -12.55 -12.69
CA PHE A 131 1.96 -13.83 -12.29
C PHE A 131 3.34 -14.07 -12.89
N GLY A 132 3.74 -13.29 -13.89
CA GLY A 132 5.07 -13.30 -14.49
C GLY A 132 6.04 -12.25 -13.93
N ALA A 133 5.56 -11.38 -13.03
CA ALA A 133 6.40 -10.35 -12.44
C ALA A 133 7.45 -10.99 -11.51
N LYS A 134 8.70 -10.59 -11.68
CA LYS A 134 9.84 -11.08 -10.88
C LYS A 134 10.46 -9.92 -10.11
N LYS A 135 10.79 -10.14 -8.84
CA LYS A 135 11.52 -9.19 -8.01
C LYS A 135 13.01 -9.57 -7.99
N TRP A 136 13.87 -8.59 -8.18
CA TRP A 136 15.33 -8.75 -8.07
C TRP A 136 15.88 -7.83 -7.00
N GLU A 137 16.77 -8.33 -6.20
CA GLU A 137 17.64 -7.49 -5.39
C GLU A 137 18.82 -7.02 -6.25
N THR A 138 18.93 -5.71 -6.40
CA THR A 138 19.93 -5.10 -7.27
C THR A 138 20.92 -4.26 -6.46
N THR A 139 22.15 -4.15 -6.95
CA THR A 139 23.16 -3.28 -6.38
C THR A 139 23.34 -2.03 -7.23
N VAL A 140 23.43 -0.87 -6.60
CA VAL A 140 23.70 0.38 -7.31
C VAL A 140 25.15 0.37 -7.78
N LYS A 141 25.38 0.32 -9.09
CA LYS A 141 26.71 0.39 -9.70
C LYS A 141 27.19 1.83 -9.85
N SER A 142 26.31 2.72 -10.30
CA SER A 142 26.60 4.15 -10.39
C SER A 142 25.30 4.97 -10.29
N ASN A 143 25.45 6.24 -9.84
CA ASN A 143 24.37 7.21 -9.79
C ASN A 143 24.96 8.60 -10.05
N GLU A 144 25.09 8.98 -11.30
CA GLU A 144 25.80 10.17 -11.74
C GLU A 144 24.88 11.18 -12.44
N ASN A 145 25.26 12.46 -12.38
CA ASN A 145 24.58 13.51 -13.12
C ASN A 145 25.11 13.53 -14.56
N VAL A 146 24.30 13.17 -15.53
CA VAL A 146 24.65 13.20 -16.96
C VAL A 146 24.24 14.50 -17.64
N ALA A 147 23.28 15.22 -17.08
CA ALA A 147 22.86 16.55 -17.50
C ALA A 147 22.21 17.32 -16.32
N THR A 148 21.90 18.59 -16.53
CA THR A 148 21.16 19.39 -15.54
C THR A 148 19.82 18.74 -15.22
N PHE A 149 19.61 18.39 -13.95
CA PHE A 149 18.41 17.66 -13.44
C PHE A 149 18.18 16.25 -13.98
N ILE A 150 19.16 15.66 -14.67
CA ILE A 150 19.07 14.27 -15.16
C ILE A 150 20.18 13.46 -14.49
N LYS A 151 19.76 12.39 -13.82
CA LYS A 151 20.65 11.40 -13.22
C LYS A 151 20.57 10.08 -13.98
N GLU A 152 21.71 9.48 -14.23
CA GLU A 152 21.83 8.09 -14.70
C GLU A 152 22.02 7.19 -13.47
N LEU A 153 21.10 6.27 -13.27
CA LEU A 153 21.17 5.24 -12.24
C LEU A 153 21.43 3.89 -12.92
N ILE A 154 22.58 3.30 -12.68
CA ILE A 154 22.93 1.97 -13.19
C ILE A 154 22.78 0.98 -12.04
N LEU A 155 21.92 -0.02 -12.24
CA LEU A 155 21.68 -1.12 -11.32
C LEU A 155 22.31 -2.39 -11.89
N GLU A 156 22.98 -3.14 -11.05
CA GLU A 156 23.55 -4.45 -11.38
C GLU A 156 22.65 -5.56 -10.86
N LEU A 157 22.26 -6.46 -11.75
CA LEU A 157 21.45 -7.63 -11.43
C LEU A 157 22.34 -8.73 -10.82
N PRO A 158 21.76 -9.67 -10.04
CA PRO A 158 22.46 -10.87 -9.63
C PRO A 158 23.03 -11.65 -10.82
N GLU A 159 24.14 -12.37 -10.61
CA GLU A 159 24.80 -13.14 -11.66
C GLU A 159 23.84 -14.16 -12.30
N GLY A 160 23.80 -14.16 -13.62
CA GLY A 160 22.97 -15.08 -14.41
C GLY A 160 21.52 -14.63 -14.61
N GLU A 161 21.11 -13.49 -14.05
CA GLU A 161 19.79 -12.93 -14.26
C GLU A 161 19.77 -11.94 -15.43
N ALA A 162 18.67 -11.94 -16.18
CA ALA A 162 18.43 -10.99 -17.26
C ALA A 162 16.99 -10.49 -17.20
N VAL A 163 16.79 -9.20 -17.44
CA VAL A 163 15.47 -8.61 -17.59
C VAL A 163 15.08 -8.65 -19.06
N GLY A 164 13.98 -9.37 -19.36
CA GLY A 164 13.32 -9.27 -20.66
C GLY A 164 12.79 -7.87 -20.85
N PHE A 165 13.12 -7.23 -21.95
CA PHE A 165 12.64 -5.88 -22.27
C PHE A 165 11.64 -5.94 -23.41
N ASP A 166 10.44 -5.41 -23.15
CA ASP A 166 9.42 -5.14 -24.15
C ASP A 166 9.17 -3.63 -24.25
N ALA A 167 8.96 -3.14 -25.46
CA ALA A 167 8.68 -1.72 -25.67
C ALA A 167 7.41 -1.28 -24.91
N GLY A 168 7.54 -0.29 -24.04
CA GLY A 168 6.49 0.18 -23.15
C GLY A 168 6.47 -0.50 -21.77
N GLY A 169 7.36 -1.45 -21.53
CA GLY A 169 7.57 -2.03 -20.21
C GLY A 169 8.10 -0.99 -19.20
N TYR A 170 7.84 -1.21 -17.93
CA TYR A 170 8.37 -0.37 -16.85
C TYR A 170 8.80 -1.28 -15.68
N VAL A 171 9.66 -0.74 -14.83
CA VAL A 171 10.09 -1.37 -13.59
C VAL A 171 9.64 -0.54 -12.40
N GLN A 172 9.22 -1.21 -11.35
CA GLN A 172 8.97 -0.57 -10.06
C GLN A 172 10.20 -0.77 -9.18
N MET A 173 10.77 0.32 -8.68
CA MET A 173 11.88 0.29 -7.74
C MET A 173 11.37 0.41 -6.33
N GLU A 174 11.79 -0.50 -5.46
CA GLU A 174 11.58 -0.44 -4.02
C GLU A 174 12.92 -0.12 -3.35
N ILE A 175 12.92 0.88 -2.50
CA ILE A 175 14.10 1.28 -1.74
C ILE A 175 13.85 0.89 -0.28
N PRO A 176 14.75 0.14 0.38
CA PRO A 176 14.59 -0.20 1.79
C PRO A 176 14.53 1.07 2.65
N ALA A 177 13.90 0.96 3.82
CA ALA A 177 13.82 2.07 4.75
C ALA A 177 15.22 2.59 5.09
N TYR A 178 15.42 3.90 5.01
CA TYR A 178 16.67 4.57 5.32
C TYR A 178 16.44 5.80 6.19
N GLU A 179 17.43 6.14 7.00
CA GLU A 179 17.40 7.37 7.80
C GLU A 179 18.10 8.50 7.05
N LEU A 180 17.39 9.62 6.89
CA LEU A 180 17.96 10.87 6.40
C LEU A 180 18.41 11.73 7.57
N SER A 181 19.67 12.15 7.57
CA SER A 181 20.12 13.19 8.50
C SER A 181 19.56 14.56 8.08
N LEU A 182 19.43 15.48 9.05
CA LEU A 182 18.97 16.85 8.78
C LEU A 182 19.79 17.56 7.71
N ILE A 183 21.07 17.23 7.57
CA ILE A 183 21.95 17.80 6.54
C ILE A 183 21.53 17.41 5.12
N HIS A 184 20.98 16.21 4.93
CA HIS A 184 20.47 15.77 3.63
C HIS A 184 19.14 16.41 3.27
N ILE A 185 18.38 16.87 4.26
CA ILE A 185 17.08 17.51 4.09
C ILE A 185 17.26 19.03 3.89
N SER A 186 18.11 19.67 4.71
CA SER A 186 18.28 21.12 4.72
C SER A 186 19.32 21.64 3.72
N GLU A 187 20.32 20.83 3.40
CA GLU A 187 21.37 21.16 2.42
C GLU A 187 21.46 20.04 1.37
N PRO A 188 20.53 19.96 0.42
CA PRO A 188 20.70 19.09 -0.71
C PRO A 188 21.96 19.52 -1.44
N THR A 189 22.97 18.66 -1.44
CA THR A 189 24.30 18.92 -2.01
C THR A 189 24.21 19.63 -3.36
N ARG A 190 24.48 20.93 -3.37
CA ARG A 190 24.86 21.66 -4.57
C ARG A 190 26.23 21.14 -4.99
N ARG A 191 26.27 20.32 -5.99
CA ARG A 191 27.46 20.11 -6.81
C ARG A 191 27.18 20.59 -8.22
#